data_304427d504111a1a64e859b6b4aefe18
#
_entry.id   304427d504111a1a64e859b6b4aefe18
#
_cell.length_a   1.000
_cell.length_b   1.000
_cell.length_c   1.000
_cell.angle_alpha   90.00
_cell.angle_beta   90.00
_cell.angle_gamma   90.00
#
_symmetry.space_group_name_H-M   'P 1'
#
loop_
_entity.id
_entity.type
_entity.pdbx_description
1 polymer ?
#
loop_
_entity_poly.entity_id
_entity_poly.type
_entity_poly.pdbx_seq_one_letter_code
_entity_poly.pdbx_strand_id
1 'polypeptide(L)'
;MNSINPDEFIEVTDESLSDFIKTHEKCVLLCWKEKCPYCRQFFPIVSSVSHELSNITFAHMNIDKNKKAAKNFNVRTVPTIIVFYQRSVKKGIIGMKSKFAIKNDIRLAFATTFF
;
A
#
# COMPACT_ATOMS: atom_id res chain seq x y z
N MET A 1 -0.89 8.79 -15.75
CA MET A 1 -0.07 7.64 -15.43
C MET A 1 -0.77 6.37 -15.88
N ASN A 2 -0.13 5.64 -16.78
CA ASN A 2 -0.81 4.53 -17.44
C ASN A 2 -0.62 3.17 -16.76
N SER A 3 0.21 3.13 -15.74
CA SER A 3 0.53 1.88 -15.06
C SER A 3 -0.45 1.52 -13.95
N ILE A 4 -1.35 2.42 -13.59
CA ILE A 4 -2.36 2.16 -12.57
C ILE A 4 -3.62 1.67 -13.24
N ASN A 5 -4.06 0.48 -12.86
CA ASN A 5 -5.35 -0.03 -13.27
C ASN A 5 -6.35 0.25 -12.15
N PRO A 6 -7.33 1.15 -12.37
CA PRO A 6 -8.27 1.51 -11.29
C PRO A 6 -9.11 0.34 -10.79
N ASP A 7 -9.24 -0.73 -11.59
CA ASP A 7 -10.01 -1.90 -11.18
C ASP A 7 -9.26 -2.80 -10.20
N GLU A 8 -7.94 -2.64 -10.12
CA GLU A 8 -7.10 -3.47 -9.26
C GLU A 8 -6.81 -2.85 -7.91
N PHE A 9 -6.76 -1.52 -7.87
CA PHE A 9 -6.43 -0.78 -6.66
C PHE A 9 -7.52 0.20 -6.33
N ILE A 10 -7.89 0.25 -5.05
CA ILE A 10 -8.83 1.24 -4.54
C ILE A 10 -8.05 2.52 -4.27
N GLU A 11 -8.49 3.63 -4.84
CA GLU A 11 -7.89 4.92 -4.49
C GLU A 11 -8.46 5.40 -3.16
N VAL A 12 -7.59 5.72 -2.21
CA VAL A 12 -8.00 6.27 -0.93
C VAL A 12 -7.45 7.68 -0.75
N THR A 13 -8.15 8.46 0.06
CA THR A 13 -7.84 9.86 0.33
C THR A 13 -7.80 10.09 1.84
N ASP A 14 -7.45 11.32 2.24
CA ASP A 14 -7.50 11.72 3.64
C ASP A 14 -8.87 11.43 4.25
N GLU A 15 -9.95 11.58 3.46
CA GLU A 15 -11.31 11.38 3.92
C GLU A 15 -11.74 9.92 3.98
N SER A 16 -11.23 9.09 3.08
CA SER A 16 -11.69 7.69 2.95
C SER A 16 -10.78 6.66 3.61
N LEU A 17 -9.56 7.03 3.98
CA LEU A 17 -8.58 6.05 4.47
C LEU A 17 -9.05 5.36 5.76
N SER A 18 -9.62 6.10 6.68
CA SER A 18 -10.09 5.53 7.94
C SER A 18 -11.14 4.45 7.73
N ASP A 19 -12.12 4.72 6.88
CA ASP A 19 -13.16 3.73 6.56
C ASP A 19 -12.57 2.53 5.82
N PHE A 20 -11.64 2.78 4.91
CA PHE A 20 -10.98 1.70 4.20
C PHE A 20 -10.29 0.73 5.17
N ILE A 21 -9.53 1.27 6.12
CA ILE A 21 -8.83 0.46 7.12
C ILE A 21 -9.81 -0.31 8.01
N LYS A 22 -10.93 0.33 8.37
CA LYS A 22 -11.95 -0.30 9.23
C LYS A 22 -12.70 -1.43 8.55
N THR A 23 -12.94 -1.31 7.25
CA THR A 23 -13.77 -2.28 6.52
C THR A 23 -12.97 -3.44 5.93
N HIS A 24 -11.65 -3.33 5.90
CA HIS A 24 -10.80 -4.37 5.32
C HIS A 24 -9.80 -4.85 6.37
N GLU A 25 -10.04 -6.04 6.89
CA GLU A 25 -9.23 -6.61 7.97
C GLU A 25 -7.77 -6.72 7.58
N LYS A 26 -7.49 -7.17 6.36
CA LYS A 26 -6.14 -7.27 5.81
C LYS A 26 -6.04 -6.37 4.60
N CYS A 27 -5.27 -5.32 4.71
CA CYS A 27 -5.12 -4.41 3.57
C CYS A 27 -3.72 -3.81 3.48
N VAL A 28 -3.41 -3.35 2.29
CA VAL A 28 -2.10 -2.82 1.93
C VAL A 28 -2.31 -1.49 1.22
N LEU A 29 -1.56 -0.48 1.63
CA LEU A 29 -1.63 0.85 1.04
C LEU A 29 -0.30 1.19 0.37
N LEU A 30 -0.35 1.46 -0.93
CA LEU A 30 0.79 1.95 -1.69
C LEU A 30 0.73 3.48 -1.75
N CYS A 31 1.74 4.12 -1.16
CA CYS A 31 1.86 5.57 -1.14
C CYS A 31 2.80 6.01 -2.25
N TRP A 32 2.37 7.01 -3.05
CA TRP A 32 3.09 7.43 -4.24
C TRP A 32 2.93 8.94 -4.49
N LYS A 33 3.68 9.45 -5.45
CA LYS A 33 3.57 10.82 -5.99
C LYS A 33 3.56 10.78 -7.50
N GLU A 34 3.02 11.82 -8.14
CA GLU A 34 2.93 11.84 -9.60
C GLU A 34 4.30 11.86 -10.27
N LYS A 35 5.22 12.69 -9.78
CA LYS A 35 6.54 12.82 -10.38
C LYS A 35 7.54 11.90 -9.71
N CYS A 36 7.26 10.63 -9.73
CA CYS A 36 8.08 9.62 -9.07
C CYS A 36 8.32 8.45 -10.03
N PRO A 37 9.49 8.41 -10.70
CA PRO A 37 9.77 7.31 -11.65
C PRO A 37 9.74 5.93 -10.99
N TYR A 38 10.25 5.80 -9.79
CA TYR A 38 10.22 4.52 -9.08
C TYR A 38 8.80 4.08 -8.73
N CYS A 39 7.93 5.02 -8.38
CA CYS A 39 6.53 4.70 -8.13
C CYS A 39 5.87 4.13 -9.38
N ARG A 40 6.14 4.75 -10.53
CA ARG A 40 5.59 4.31 -11.82
C ARG A 40 6.04 2.90 -12.16
N GLN A 41 7.31 2.60 -11.93
CA GLN A 41 7.87 1.27 -12.16
C GLN A 41 7.34 0.25 -11.16
N PHE A 42 7.02 0.69 -9.95
CA PHE A 42 6.59 -0.18 -8.87
C PHE A 42 5.13 -0.61 -8.98
N PHE A 43 4.28 0.20 -9.59
CA PHE A 43 2.85 -0.13 -9.71
C PHE A 43 2.60 -1.50 -10.35
N PRO A 44 3.22 -1.84 -11.49
CA PRO A 44 3.00 -3.18 -12.08
C PRO A 44 3.47 -4.30 -11.16
N ILE A 45 4.53 -4.07 -10.41
CA ILE A 45 5.05 -5.06 -9.47
C ILE A 45 4.04 -5.31 -8.35
N VAL A 46 3.52 -4.25 -7.75
CA VAL A 46 2.55 -4.35 -6.66
C VAL A 46 1.22 -4.91 -7.18
N SER A 47 0.81 -4.52 -8.38
CA SER A 47 -0.38 -5.09 -9.02
C SER A 47 -0.25 -6.60 -9.17
N SER A 48 0.90 -7.08 -9.63
CA SER A 48 1.15 -8.50 -9.76
C SER A 48 1.07 -9.22 -8.41
N VAL A 49 1.61 -8.61 -7.36
CA VAL A 49 1.51 -9.16 -6.00
C VAL A 49 0.05 -9.22 -5.55
N SER A 50 -0.74 -8.17 -5.83
CA SER A 50 -2.14 -8.13 -5.43
C SER A 50 -2.96 -9.26 -6.04
N HIS A 51 -2.65 -9.66 -7.26
CA HIS A 51 -3.32 -10.79 -7.91
C HIS A 51 -3.00 -12.13 -7.24
N GLU A 52 -1.83 -12.23 -6.63
CA GLU A 52 -1.41 -13.48 -5.97
C GLU A 52 -1.83 -13.56 -4.51
N LEU A 53 -2.25 -12.44 -3.92
CA LEU A 53 -2.68 -12.37 -2.52
C LEU A 53 -4.15 -11.94 -2.46
N SER A 54 -5.03 -12.80 -2.96
CA SER A 54 -6.43 -12.48 -3.20
C SER A 54 -7.24 -12.18 -1.94
N ASN A 55 -6.78 -12.61 -0.77
CA ASN A 55 -7.46 -12.33 0.49
C ASN A 55 -7.03 -11.03 1.15
N ILE A 56 -6.22 -10.23 0.47
CA ILE A 56 -5.72 -8.95 0.95
C ILE A 56 -6.19 -7.87 -0.02
N THR A 57 -6.75 -6.79 0.51
CA THR A 57 -7.25 -5.68 -0.29
C THR A 57 -6.15 -4.64 -0.46
N PHE A 58 -5.88 -4.26 -1.70
CA PHE A 58 -4.82 -3.30 -2.03
C PHE A 58 -5.42 -1.96 -2.41
N ALA A 59 -4.80 -0.90 -1.91
CA ALA A 59 -5.19 0.48 -2.19
C ALA A 59 -3.96 1.32 -2.50
N HIS A 60 -4.19 2.49 -3.08
CA HIS A 60 -3.11 3.45 -3.32
C HIS A 60 -3.54 4.85 -2.90
N MET A 61 -2.55 5.69 -2.62
CA MET A 61 -2.80 7.06 -2.18
C MET A 61 -1.67 7.97 -2.66
N ASN A 62 -2.05 9.07 -3.30
CA ASN A 62 -1.12 10.13 -3.67
C ASN A 62 -0.85 10.99 -2.44
N ILE A 63 0.37 10.97 -1.92
CA ILE A 63 0.67 11.66 -0.66
C ILE A 63 0.75 13.18 -0.81
N ASP A 64 0.96 13.70 -2.02
CA ASP A 64 0.94 15.15 -2.22
C ASP A 64 -0.46 15.72 -2.12
N LYS A 65 -1.46 14.94 -2.46
CA LYS A 65 -2.86 15.33 -2.37
C LYS A 65 -3.51 14.91 -1.05
N ASN A 66 -2.82 14.14 -0.24
CA ASN A 66 -3.37 13.57 1.00
C ASN A 66 -2.37 13.72 2.12
N LYS A 67 -2.04 14.97 2.44
CA LYS A 67 -0.95 15.30 3.35
C LYS A 67 -1.25 14.94 4.80
N LYS A 68 -2.52 14.93 5.19
CA LYS A 68 -2.89 14.54 6.56
C LYS A 68 -2.56 13.07 6.82
N ALA A 69 -2.97 12.20 5.91
CA ALA A 69 -2.69 10.78 6.05
C ALA A 69 -1.19 10.50 5.98
N ALA A 70 -0.48 11.15 5.06
CA ALA A 70 0.96 11.00 4.94
C ALA A 70 1.66 11.38 6.25
N LYS A 71 1.23 12.47 6.87
CA LYS A 71 1.78 12.91 8.15
C LYS A 71 1.43 11.94 9.27
N ASN A 72 0.18 11.49 9.34
CA ASN A 72 -0.28 10.60 10.39
C ASN A 72 0.46 9.28 10.40
N PHE A 73 0.81 8.76 9.23
CA PHE A 73 1.54 7.50 9.12
C PHE A 73 3.03 7.69 8.86
N ASN A 74 3.50 8.93 8.99
CA ASN A 74 4.93 9.26 8.87
C ASN A 74 5.53 8.83 7.54
N VAL A 75 4.77 8.98 6.44
CA VAL A 75 5.24 8.69 5.10
C VAL A 75 5.98 9.91 4.56
N ARG A 76 7.29 9.77 4.37
CA ARG A 76 8.14 10.88 3.93
C ARG A 76 8.73 10.66 2.55
N THR A 77 8.89 9.42 2.15
CA THR A 77 9.48 9.07 0.86
C THR A 77 8.54 8.13 0.12
N VAL A 78 8.68 8.08 -1.19
CA VAL A 78 7.87 7.22 -2.04
C VAL A 78 8.76 6.43 -2.98
N PRO A 79 8.35 5.22 -3.37
CA PRO A 79 7.15 4.54 -2.90
C PRO A 79 7.32 3.99 -1.48
N THR A 80 6.22 3.94 -0.74
CA THR A 80 6.17 3.30 0.57
C THR A 80 4.91 2.46 0.62
N ILE A 81 5.03 1.25 1.14
CA ILE A 81 3.89 0.37 1.38
C ILE A 81 3.63 0.30 2.88
N ILE A 82 2.36 0.42 3.27
CA ILE A 82 1.95 0.22 4.65
C ILE A 82 1.01 -0.98 4.69
N VAL A 83 1.33 -1.94 5.55
CA VAL A 83 0.52 -3.14 5.75
C VAL A 83 -0.30 -2.97 7.01
N PHE A 84 -1.62 -3.12 6.89
CA PHE A 84 -2.55 -3.02 8.01
C PHE A 84 -3.21 -4.37 8.28
N TYR A 85 -3.37 -4.69 9.55
CA TYR A 85 -4.15 -5.84 9.98
C TYR A 85 -5.00 -5.44 11.17
N GLN A 86 -6.31 -5.68 11.07
CA GLN A 86 -7.26 -5.34 12.14
C GLN A 86 -7.07 -3.89 12.63
N ARG A 87 -7.03 -2.97 11.67
CA ARG A 87 -6.94 -1.51 11.90
C ARG A 87 -5.59 -1.02 12.40
N SER A 88 -4.61 -1.90 12.56
CA SER A 88 -3.28 -1.52 13.06
C SER A 88 -2.23 -1.65 11.99
N VAL A 89 -1.23 -0.76 12.02
CA VAL A 89 -0.07 -0.87 11.14
C VAL A 89 0.79 -2.05 11.61
N LYS A 90 1.06 -2.97 10.70
CA LYS A 90 1.93 -4.11 10.97
C LYS A 90 3.33 -3.90 10.42
N LYS A 91 3.45 -3.20 9.29
CA LYS A 91 4.75 -3.02 8.66
C LYS A 91 4.73 -1.83 7.72
N GLY A 92 5.83 -1.10 7.66
CA GLY A 92 6.11 -0.14 6.63
C GLY A 92 7.25 -0.67 5.76
N ILE A 93 7.10 -0.59 4.46
CA ILE A 93 8.11 -1.04 3.50
C ILE A 93 8.49 0.16 2.66
N ILE A 94 9.72 0.64 2.80
CA ILE A 94 10.19 1.85 2.16
C ILE A 94 10.99 1.49 0.92
N GLY A 95 10.66 2.13 -0.20
CA GLY A 95 11.39 1.99 -1.45
C GLY A 95 10.88 0.86 -2.32
N MET A 96 11.39 0.83 -3.55
CA MET A 96 11.04 -0.19 -4.52
C MET A 96 11.81 -1.47 -4.25
N LYS A 97 11.12 -2.60 -4.29
CA LYS A 97 11.72 -3.93 -4.12
C LYS A 97 11.20 -4.86 -5.20
N SER A 98 11.83 -6.02 -5.34
CA SER A 98 11.38 -7.04 -6.28
C SER A 98 10.01 -7.59 -5.88
N LYS A 99 9.30 -8.16 -6.84
CA LYS A 99 8.01 -8.80 -6.60
C LYS A 99 8.10 -9.85 -5.49
N PHE A 100 9.13 -10.69 -5.54
CA PHE A 100 9.33 -11.75 -4.55
C PHE A 100 9.49 -11.16 -3.14
N ALA A 101 10.34 -10.12 -3.02
CA ALA A 101 10.61 -9.50 -1.71
C ALA A 101 9.34 -8.86 -1.14
N ILE A 102 8.58 -8.14 -1.97
CA ILE A 102 7.35 -7.47 -1.53
C ILE A 102 6.30 -8.50 -1.11
N LYS A 103 6.10 -9.52 -1.92
CA LYS A 103 5.13 -10.57 -1.60
C LYS A 103 5.49 -11.25 -0.28
N ASN A 104 6.76 -11.57 -0.09
CA ASN A 104 7.24 -12.22 1.11
C ASN A 104 7.09 -11.31 2.34
N ASP A 105 7.46 -10.03 2.21
CA ASP A 105 7.34 -9.07 3.31
C ASP A 105 5.88 -8.92 3.75
N ILE A 106 4.96 -8.84 2.81
CA ILE A 106 3.53 -8.71 3.12
C ILE A 106 3.03 -9.97 3.81
N ARG A 107 3.36 -11.13 3.29
CA ARG A 107 2.94 -12.41 3.91
C ARG A 107 3.46 -12.54 5.33
N LEU A 108 4.73 -12.19 5.56
CA LEU A 108 5.31 -12.26 6.88
C LEU A 108 4.67 -11.28 7.86
N ALA A 109 4.28 -10.11 7.39
CA ALA A 109 3.62 -9.13 8.25
C ALA A 109 2.31 -9.68 8.84
N PHE A 110 1.57 -10.49 8.07
CA PHE A 110 0.36 -11.11 8.58
C PHE A 110 0.65 -12.36 9.42
N ALA A 111 1.69 -13.11 9.09
CA ALA A 111 2.05 -14.31 9.83
C ALA A 111 2.49 -14.00 11.26
N THR A 112 3.12 -12.87 11.49
CA THR A 112 3.61 -12.50 12.83
C THR A 112 2.52 -12.07 13.80
N THR A 113 1.27 -12.04 13.38
CA THR A 113 0.16 -11.58 14.24
C THR A 113 -0.25 -12.60 15.29
N PHE A 114 0.32 -13.78 15.29
CA PHE A 114 -0.04 -14.84 16.22
C PHE A 114 0.76 -14.86 17.51
N PHE A 115 1.64 -13.88 17.68
CA PHE A 115 2.48 -13.82 18.88
C PHE A 115 2.11 -12.68 19.82
#